data_b4ab9e381571e0798fda9192271d45fa
#
_entry.id   b4ab9e381571e0798fda9192271d45fa
#
_cell.length_a   1.000
_cell.length_b   1.000
_cell.length_c   1.000
_cell.angle_alpha   90.00
_cell.angle_beta   90.00
_cell.angle_gamma   90.00
#
_symmetry.space_group_name_H-M   'P 1'
#
loop_
_entity.id
_entity.type
_entity.pdbx_description
1 polymer ?
#
loop_
_entity_poly.entity_id
_entity_poly.type
_entity_poly.pdbx_seq_one_letter_code
_entity_poly.pdbx_strand_id
1 'polypeptide(L)'
;YAAPILAHSTFTLPFVIWLLRGFFDDVPKEIDAAAMTDGYTRFGAFYHAVLPLVKSGIVAVALFSFIFSWNEFLYGLILTSDVTRPLSSSIPGLIRPHGTLWGEVCAIATVASIPVAILIFVLQRHLVRGLSFGAVKG
;
A
#
# COMPACT_ATOMS: atom_id res chain seq x y z
N TYR A 1 -4.36 19.74 3.15
CA TYR A 1 -3.82 18.35 3.12
C TYR A 1 -4.51 17.41 4.12
N ALA A 2 -5.07 17.90 5.25
CA ALA A 2 -5.65 17.02 6.28
C ALA A 2 -6.89 16.24 5.79
N ALA A 3 -7.79 16.89 5.04
CA ALA A 3 -9.01 16.25 4.56
C ALA A 3 -8.77 15.01 3.68
N PRO A 4 -7.94 15.06 2.61
CA PRO A 4 -7.64 13.87 1.83
C PRO A 4 -6.91 12.80 2.63
N ILE A 5 -6.02 13.16 3.56
CA ILE A 5 -5.33 12.18 4.43
C ILE A 5 -6.35 11.41 5.27
N LEU A 6 -7.29 12.09 5.91
CA LEU A 6 -8.34 11.47 6.72
C LEU A 6 -9.25 10.58 5.87
N ALA A 7 -9.67 11.06 4.70
CA ALA A 7 -10.51 10.30 3.78
C ALA A 7 -9.81 9.01 3.31
N HIS A 8 -8.54 9.10 2.90
CA HIS A 8 -7.73 7.93 2.54
C HIS A 8 -7.57 6.95 3.71
N SER A 9 -7.32 7.47 4.92
CA SER A 9 -7.17 6.65 6.12
C SER A 9 -8.43 5.85 6.43
N THR A 10 -9.62 6.43 6.24
CA THR A 10 -10.90 5.75 6.49
C THR A 10 -11.07 4.50 5.65
N PHE A 11 -10.62 4.53 4.40
CA PHE A 11 -10.70 3.37 3.50
C PHE A 11 -9.49 2.43 3.65
N THR A 12 -8.29 2.99 3.75
CA THR A 12 -7.05 2.19 3.74
C THR A 12 -6.83 1.45 5.05
N LEU A 13 -7.15 2.03 6.22
CA LEU A 13 -6.92 1.39 7.51
C LEU A 13 -7.65 0.06 7.69
N PRO A 14 -8.97 -0.06 7.44
CA PRO A 14 -9.66 -1.35 7.54
C PRO A 14 -9.03 -2.42 6.64
N PHE A 15 -8.68 -2.06 5.41
CA PHE A 15 -8.02 -2.95 4.47
C PHE A 15 -6.65 -3.42 4.98
N VAL A 16 -5.82 -2.49 5.45
CA VAL A 16 -4.48 -2.78 5.99
C VAL A 16 -4.58 -3.69 7.21
N ILE A 17 -5.48 -3.39 8.15
CA ILE A 17 -5.68 -4.19 9.35
C ILE A 17 -6.13 -5.61 8.99
N TRP A 18 -7.10 -5.74 8.09
CA TRP A 18 -7.62 -7.03 7.66
C TRP A 18 -6.53 -7.88 6.99
N LEU A 19 -5.77 -7.28 6.10
CA LEU A 19 -4.72 -7.99 5.35
C LEU A 19 -3.52 -8.35 6.25
N LEU A 20 -3.07 -7.42 7.12
CA LEU A 20 -1.98 -7.68 8.06
C LEU A 20 -2.36 -8.77 9.06
N ARG A 21 -3.60 -8.77 9.54
CA ARG A 21 -4.08 -9.81 10.45
C ARG A 21 -3.86 -11.21 9.86
N GLY A 22 -4.15 -11.42 8.57
CA GLY A 22 -3.90 -12.70 7.92
C GLY A 22 -2.44 -13.14 8.01
N PHE A 23 -1.50 -12.23 7.77
CA PHE A 23 -0.07 -12.53 7.87
C PHE A 23 0.38 -12.83 9.30
N PHE A 24 -0.20 -12.17 10.31
CA PHE A 24 0.12 -12.44 11.70
C PHE A 24 -0.52 -13.75 12.20
N ASP A 25 -1.74 -14.05 11.76
CA ASP A 25 -2.45 -15.28 12.13
C ASP A 25 -1.76 -16.55 11.54
N ASP A 26 -1.00 -16.40 10.45
CA ASP A 26 -0.20 -17.47 9.85
C ASP A 26 1.11 -17.77 10.62
N VAL A 27 1.52 -16.93 11.58
CA VAL A 27 2.70 -17.17 12.40
C VAL A 27 2.37 -18.17 13.51
N PRO A 28 3.07 -19.31 13.61
CA PRO A 28 2.87 -20.28 14.68
C PRO A 28 3.11 -19.66 16.06
N LYS A 29 2.19 -19.89 17.00
CA LYS A 29 2.28 -19.37 18.39
C LYS A 29 3.50 -19.88 19.16
N GLU A 30 4.02 -21.01 18.74
CA GLU A 30 5.21 -21.65 19.29
C GLU A 30 6.45 -20.76 19.16
N ILE A 31 6.51 -19.93 18.11
CA ILE A 31 7.63 -19.00 17.89
C ILE A 31 7.66 -17.91 18.96
N ASP A 32 6.50 -17.35 19.30
CA ASP A 32 6.39 -16.36 20.37
C ASP A 32 6.73 -16.99 21.73
N ALA A 33 6.20 -18.20 22.00
CA ALA A 33 6.46 -18.94 23.22
C ALA A 33 7.95 -19.32 23.38
N ALA A 34 8.61 -19.77 22.30
CA ALA A 34 10.03 -20.09 22.29
C ALA A 34 10.89 -18.86 22.59
N ALA A 35 10.63 -17.74 21.95
CA ALA A 35 11.34 -16.49 22.20
C ALA A 35 11.19 -16.01 23.66
N MET A 36 10.01 -16.18 24.25
CA MET A 36 9.80 -15.85 25.67
C MET A 36 10.56 -16.81 26.59
N THR A 37 10.71 -18.07 26.21
CA THR A 37 11.53 -19.05 26.96
C THR A 37 13.02 -18.70 26.89
N ASP A 38 13.49 -18.13 25.76
CA ASP A 38 14.85 -17.62 25.58
C ASP A 38 15.11 -16.30 26.35
N GLY A 39 14.12 -15.81 27.12
CA GLY A 39 14.26 -14.65 28.01
C GLY A 39 13.85 -13.32 27.38
N TYR A 40 13.27 -13.30 26.18
CA TYR A 40 12.71 -12.08 25.63
C TYR A 40 11.42 -11.69 26.34
N THR A 41 11.22 -10.38 26.50
CA THR A 41 9.89 -9.84 26.87
C THR A 41 8.91 -10.06 25.71
N ARG A 42 7.61 -9.95 25.93
CA ARG A 42 6.59 -10.04 24.85
C ARG A 42 6.88 -9.09 23.69
N PHE A 43 7.29 -7.87 23.97
CA PHE A 43 7.64 -6.89 22.95
C PHE A 43 8.95 -7.28 22.25
N GLY A 44 9.92 -7.83 22.98
CA GLY A 44 11.17 -8.37 22.41
C GLY A 44 10.91 -9.55 21.47
N ALA A 45 10.08 -10.51 21.88
CA ALA A 45 9.67 -11.64 21.06
C ALA A 45 8.96 -11.20 19.78
N PHE A 46 8.02 -10.25 19.88
CA PHE A 46 7.37 -9.66 18.72
C PHE A 46 8.39 -9.05 17.74
N TYR A 47 9.30 -8.23 18.22
CA TYR A 47 10.22 -7.49 17.37
C TYR A 47 11.31 -8.37 16.74
N HIS A 48 11.84 -9.35 17.50
CA HIS A 48 12.98 -10.17 17.05
C HIS A 48 12.56 -11.49 16.41
N ALA A 49 11.42 -12.07 16.79
CA ALA A 49 10.97 -13.36 16.27
C ALA A 49 9.80 -13.22 15.28
N VAL A 50 8.72 -12.52 15.64
CA VAL A 50 7.50 -12.46 14.83
C VAL A 50 7.63 -11.48 13.67
N LEU A 51 8.06 -10.23 13.92
CA LEU A 51 8.12 -9.17 12.91
C LEU A 51 8.97 -9.53 11.68
N PRO A 52 10.15 -10.17 11.80
CA PRO A 52 10.93 -10.61 10.63
C PRO A 52 10.19 -11.62 9.74
N LEU A 53 9.35 -12.48 10.30
CA LEU A 53 8.57 -13.47 9.55
C LEU A 53 7.47 -12.82 8.71
N VAL A 54 6.79 -11.81 9.26
CA VAL A 54 5.71 -11.10 8.57
C VAL A 54 6.21 -9.95 7.69
N LYS A 55 7.51 -9.69 7.64
CA LYS A 55 8.10 -8.58 6.89
C LYS A 55 7.67 -8.54 5.42
N SER A 56 7.62 -9.68 4.75
CA SER A 56 7.17 -9.77 3.35
C SER A 56 5.70 -9.37 3.21
N GLY A 57 4.85 -9.76 4.16
CA GLY A 57 3.46 -9.35 4.23
C GLY A 57 3.30 -7.85 4.45
N ILE A 58 4.07 -7.28 5.38
CA ILE A 58 4.06 -5.82 5.62
C ILE A 58 4.44 -5.05 4.36
N VAL A 59 5.48 -5.50 3.63
CA VAL A 59 5.89 -4.87 2.38
C VAL A 59 4.79 -4.97 1.32
N ALA A 60 4.12 -6.13 1.20
CA ALA A 60 3.02 -6.31 0.27
C ALA A 60 1.85 -5.38 0.60
N VAL A 61 1.44 -5.30 1.87
CA VAL A 61 0.37 -4.42 2.34
C VAL A 61 0.70 -2.94 2.10
N ALA A 62 1.94 -2.54 2.37
CA ALA A 62 2.40 -1.17 2.11
C ALA A 62 2.34 -0.83 0.61
N LEU A 63 2.71 -1.77 -0.26
CA LEU A 63 2.62 -1.60 -1.71
C LEU A 63 1.17 -1.42 -2.17
N PHE A 64 0.25 -2.28 -1.72
CA PHE A 64 -1.17 -2.16 -2.07
C PHE A 64 -1.76 -0.83 -1.58
N SER A 65 -1.44 -0.44 -0.33
CA SER A 65 -1.88 0.84 0.23
C SER A 65 -1.38 2.03 -0.59
N PHE A 66 -0.12 1.97 -1.03
CA PHE A 66 0.43 3.00 -1.91
C PHE A 66 -0.31 3.03 -3.25
N ILE A 67 -0.52 1.87 -3.90
CA ILE A 67 -1.19 1.80 -5.20
C ILE A 67 -2.62 2.35 -5.09
N PHE A 68 -3.38 1.99 -4.06
CA PHE A 68 -4.73 2.50 -3.86
C PHE A 68 -4.74 4.00 -3.62
N SER A 69 -3.84 4.50 -2.78
CA SER A 69 -3.74 5.95 -2.51
C SER A 69 -3.26 6.72 -3.74
N TRP A 70 -2.33 6.15 -4.52
CA TRP A 70 -1.80 6.78 -5.73
C TRP A 70 -2.84 6.88 -6.85
N ASN A 71 -3.67 5.86 -7.01
CA ASN A 71 -4.71 5.82 -8.04
C ASN A 71 -6.02 6.47 -7.59
N GLU A 72 -6.08 6.95 -6.33
CA GLU A 72 -7.28 7.58 -5.84
C GLU A 72 -7.53 8.90 -6.60
N PHE A 73 -8.74 9.03 -7.09
CA PHE A 73 -9.18 10.13 -7.94
C PHE A 73 -10.22 11.02 -7.26
N LEU A 74 -11.22 10.41 -6.63
CA LEU A 74 -12.44 11.09 -6.20
C LEU A 74 -12.17 12.04 -5.04
N TYR A 75 -11.47 11.60 -4.00
CA TYR A 75 -11.12 12.44 -2.87
C TYR A 75 -10.15 13.55 -3.27
N GLY A 76 -9.21 13.22 -4.17
CA GLY A 76 -8.32 14.22 -4.76
C GLY A 76 -9.10 15.31 -5.51
N LEU A 77 -10.14 14.93 -6.25
CA LEU A 77 -10.95 15.89 -7.00
C LEU A 77 -11.83 16.78 -6.10
N ILE A 78 -12.43 16.18 -5.05
CA ILE A 78 -13.45 16.86 -4.22
C ILE A 78 -12.82 17.61 -3.04
N LEU A 79 -11.76 17.05 -2.43
CA LEU A 79 -11.20 17.55 -1.17
C LEU A 79 -9.93 18.40 -1.34
N THR A 80 -9.48 18.62 -2.59
CA THR A 80 -8.30 19.44 -2.84
C THR A 80 -8.60 20.64 -3.72
N SER A 81 -7.79 21.69 -3.60
CA SER A 81 -7.82 22.87 -4.46
C SER A 81 -6.84 22.69 -5.64
N ASP A 82 -6.90 23.62 -6.61
CA ASP A 82 -6.03 23.60 -7.79
C ASP A 82 -4.53 23.56 -7.44
N VAL A 83 -4.13 24.16 -6.31
CA VAL A 83 -2.74 24.20 -5.83
C VAL A 83 -2.29 22.87 -5.18
N THR A 84 -3.24 22.11 -4.64
CA THR A 84 -2.96 20.88 -3.86
C THR A 84 -3.47 19.62 -4.53
N ARG A 85 -3.94 19.73 -5.77
CA ARG A 85 -4.56 18.63 -6.52
C ARG A 85 -3.54 17.54 -6.85
N PRO A 86 -3.82 16.27 -6.49
CA PRO A 86 -2.99 15.14 -6.90
C PRO A 86 -2.95 14.98 -8.41
N LEU A 87 -1.90 14.32 -8.90
CA LEU A 87 -1.69 14.10 -10.32
C LEU A 87 -2.83 13.30 -10.96
N SER A 88 -3.33 12.26 -10.28
CA SER A 88 -4.48 11.45 -10.71
C SER A 88 -5.74 12.29 -10.96
N SER A 89 -5.98 13.30 -10.13
CA SER A 89 -7.18 14.15 -10.21
C SER A 89 -7.01 15.37 -11.11
N SER A 90 -5.81 15.63 -11.64
CA SER A 90 -5.54 16.77 -12.53
C SER A 90 -5.90 16.50 -14.00
N ILE A 91 -5.93 15.24 -14.42
CA ILE A 91 -6.16 14.81 -15.82
C ILE A 91 -7.47 15.38 -16.41
N PRO A 92 -8.63 15.35 -15.71
CA PRO A 92 -9.88 15.88 -16.27
C PRO A 92 -9.82 17.34 -16.65
N GLY A 93 -8.97 18.14 -15.99
CA GLY A 93 -8.77 19.56 -16.35
C GLY A 93 -8.17 19.78 -17.74
N LEU A 94 -7.60 18.74 -18.36
CA LEU A 94 -7.04 18.77 -19.72
C LEU A 94 -8.06 18.39 -20.79
N ILE A 95 -9.21 17.84 -20.39
CA ILE A 95 -10.32 17.51 -21.29
C ILE A 95 -11.18 18.77 -21.43
N ARG A 96 -11.12 19.41 -22.60
CA ARG A 96 -11.80 20.69 -22.87
C ARG A 96 -12.89 20.50 -23.92
N PRO A 97 -14.01 21.30 -23.87
CA PRO A 97 -15.08 21.22 -24.86
C PRO A 97 -14.63 21.51 -26.29
N HIS A 98 -13.58 22.30 -26.47
CA HIS A 98 -13.04 22.70 -27.77
C HIS A 98 -11.80 21.91 -28.23
N GLY A 99 -11.54 20.77 -27.61
CA GLY A 99 -10.44 19.87 -27.98
C GLY A 99 -9.65 19.37 -26.77
N THR A 100 -9.47 18.06 -26.68
CA THR A 100 -8.66 17.42 -25.65
C THR A 100 -7.20 17.49 -26.03
N LEU A 101 -6.36 17.90 -25.09
CA LEU A 101 -4.91 17.96 -25.26
C LEU A 101 -4.30 16.57 -25.04
N TRP A 102 -4.51 15.65 -26.01
CA TRP A 102 -4.10 14.26 -25.91
C TRP A 102 -2.63 14.06 -25.62
N GLY A 103 -1.76 14.91 -26.15
CA GLY A 103 -0.32 14.87 -25.87
C GLY A 103 -0.01 15.12 -24.39
N GLU A 104 -0.67 16.09 -23.77
CA GLU A 104 -0.50 16.40 -22.34
C GLU A 104 -1.08 15.29 -21.46
N VAL A 105 -2.25 14.76 -21.82
CA VAL A 105 -2.88 13.62 -21.13
C VAL A 105 -1.96 12.41 -21.13
N CYS A 106 -1.42 12.03 -22.30
CA CYS A 106 -0.48 10.91 -22.42
C CYS A 106 0.83 11.15 -21.66
N ALA A 107 1.35 12.38 -21.67
CA ALA A 107 2.56 12.73 -20.93
C ALA A 107 2.34 12.58 -19.41
N ILE A 108 1.24 13.12 -18.88
CA ILE A 108 0.91 13.01 -17.46
C ILE A 108 0.64 11.55 -17.07
N ALA A 109 -0.10 10.79 -17.87
CA ALA A 109 -0.35 9.38 -17.60
C ALA A 109 0.94 8.56 -17.57
N THR A 110 1.87 8.84 -18.47
CA THR A 110 3.20 8.20 -18.49
C THR A 110 3.97 8.54 -17.22
N VAL A 111 4.07 9.81 -16.86
CA VAL A 111 4.76 10.24 -15.63
C VAL A 111 4.10 9.64 -14.38
N ALA A 112 2.77 9.59 -14.34
CA ALA A 112 2.03 9.00 -13.23
C ALA A 112 2.26 7.48 -13.08
N SER A 113 2.56 6.79 -14.16
CA SER A 113 2.84 5.34 -14.13
C SER A 113 4.23 5.00 -13.58
N ILE A 114 5.20 5.91 -13.70
CA ILE A 114 6.61 5.66 -13.32
C ILE A 114 6.77 5.27 -11.85
N PRO A 115 6.25 6.00 -10.85
CA PRO A 115 6.44 5.65 -9.45
C PRO A 115 5.89 4.27 -9.09
N VAL A 116 4.73 3.91 -9.63
CA VAL A 116 4.11 2.60 -9.43
C VAL A 116 4.95 1.50 -10.05
N ALA A 117 5.42 1.70 -11.29
CA ALA A 117 6.27 0.73 -11.99
C ALA A 117 7.60 0.50 -11.23
N ILE A 118 8.26 1.58 -10.78
CA ILE A 118 9.49 1.48 -9.97
C ILE A 118 9.22 0.71 -8.68
N LEU A 119 8.14 1.03 -7.98
CA LEU A 119 7.82 0.41 -6.71
C LEU A 119 7.54 -1.08 -6.86
N ILE A 120 6.76 -1.47 -7.88
CA ILE A 120 6.49 -2.87 -8.21
C ILE A 120 7.81 -3.59 -8.55
N PHE A 121 8.66 -2.99 -9.40
CA PHE A 121 9.92 -3.60 -9.80
C PHE A 121 10.87 -3.83 -8.63
N VAL A 122 10.96 -2.87 -7.70
CA VAL A 122 11.80 -2.99 -6.49
C VAL A 122 11.25 -4.04 -5.51
N LEU A 123 9.93 -4.09 -5.35
CA LEU A 123 9.27 -4.91 -4.33
C LEU A 123 8.78 -6.28 -4.84
N GLN A 124 8.86 -6.57 -6.14
CA GLN A 124 8.38 -7.83 -6.75
C GLN A 124 8.90 -9.09 -6.02
N ARG A 125 10.17 -9.09 -5.60
CA ARG A 125 10.78 -10.20 -4.86
C ARG A 125 10.12 -10.48 -3.50
N HIS A 126 9.53 -9.47 -2.89
CA HIS A 126 8.81 -9.59 -1.62
C HIS A 126 7.36 -10.02 -1.83
N LEU A 127 6.75 -9.60 -2.94
CA LEU A 127 5.39 -9.98 -3.32
C LEU A 127 5.28 -11.47 -3.60
N VAL A 128 6.20 -12.03 -4.38
CA VAL A 128 6.21 -13.46 -4.72
C VAL A 128 6.32 -14.31 -3.47
N ARG A 129 7.14 -13.93 -2.50
CA ARG A 129 7.28 -14.65 -1.24
C ARG A 129 6.06 -14.50 -0.32
N GLY A 130 5.45 -13.31 -0.26
CA GLY A 130 4.29 -13.06 0.59
C GLY A 130 3.00 -13.75 0.10
N LEU A 131 2.80 -13.85 -1.21
CA LEU A 131 1.61 -14.48 -1.79
C LEU A 131 1.69 -16.01 -1.80
N SER A 132 2.88 -16.60 -1.79
CA SER A 132 3.05 -18.04 -1.76
C SER A 132 2.74 -18.68 -0.40
N PHE A 133 2.83 -17.95 0.70
CA PHE A 133 2.46 -18.48 2.02
C PHE A 133 0.94 -18.70 2.20
N GLY A 134 0.09 -18.00 1.45
CA GLY A 134 -1.36 -18.20 1.48
C GLY A 134 -1.89 -19.26 0.49
N ALA A 135 -1.09 -19.70 -0.48
CA ALA A 135 -1.54 -20.58 -1.58
C ALA A 135 -1.28 -22.07 -1.33
N VAL A 136 -0.55 -22.45 -0.28
CA VAL A 136 -0.23 -23.85 0.04
C VAL A 136 -0.98 -24.28 1.31
N LYS A 137 -2.30 -24.26 1.25
CA LYS A 137 -3.19 -25.09 2.09
C LYS A 137 -3.89 -26.07 1.15
N GLY A 138 -3.17 -27.07 0.73
CA GLY A 138 -3.66 -28.29 0.09
C GLY A 138 -3.17 -29.48 0.88
#